data_02750efc43cd9dcd7e7f2afb12d6c9dc
#
_entry.id   02750efc43cd9dcd7e7f2afb12d6c9dc
#
_cell.length_a   1.000
_cell.length_b   1.000
_cell.length_c   1.000
_cell.angle_alpha   90.00
_cell.angle_beta   90.00
_cell.angle_gamma   90.00
#
_symmetry.space_group_name_H-M   'P 1'
#
loop_
_entity.id
_entity.type
_entity.pdbx_description
1 polymer ?
#
loop_
_entity_poly.entity_id
_entity_poly.type
_entity_poly.pdbx_seq_one_letter_code
_entity_poly.pdbx_strand_id
1 'polypeptide(L)'
;MRKNLLAAIVLLALYIPSVWAAAGYPVRGRVIDRLSREPVAYAAVTITGQPGKGAMTDSLGRFEILQVKPGIYSLTASFIGYRTVVTPEYQVSARTPFIEIEMEEEPEHLNEVVVRPSPFRRTIESPVSMQVIGMREIEKSPGSNRDVSRIVRSYPGVSFSPIGYRNYLIVRGGGPSENRFFMDGIEIPNINHFATQGATGGPVSIVNSDLVREINFYTGSFPADRAGALSSVLDFRLRDGDLERQTFK
;
A
#
# COMPACT_ATOMS: atom_id res chain seq x y z
N MET A 1 -1.89 -37.14 53.21
CA MET A 1 -2.30 -35.74 52.99
C MET A 1 -1.25 -34.92 52.18
N ARG A 2 0.06 -35.00 52.48
CA ARG A 2 1.11 -34.19 51.79
C ARG A 2 1.24 -34.49 50.25
N LYS A 3 1.07 -35.73 49.83
CA LYS A 3 1.17 -36.13 48.39
C LYS A 3 0.06 -35.54 47.53
N ASN A 4 -1.13 -35.41 48.05
CA ASN A 4 -2.30 -34.88 47.32
C ASN A 4 -2.23 -33.34 47.22
N LEU A 5 -1.58 -32.67 48.18
CA LEU A 5 -1.38 -31.23 48.16
C LEU A 5 -0.35 -30.81 47.07
N LEU A 6 0.72 -31.61 46.92
CA LEU A 6 1.70 -31.41 45.85
C LEU A 6 1.12 -31.61 44.44
N ALA A 7 0.26 -32.66 44.30
CA ALA A 7 -0.43 -32.90 43.02
C ALA A 7 -1.41 -31.75 42.67
N ALA A 8 -2.10 -31.18 43.65
CA ALA A 8 -3.00 -30.08 43.46
C ALA A 8 -2.25 -28.78 43.06
N ILE A 9 -1.08 -28.51 43.65
CA ILE A 9 -0.23 -27.35 43.31
C ILE A 9 0.33 -27.49 41.90
N VAL A 10 0.77 -28.68 41.48
CA VAL A 10 1.24 -28.95 40.12
C VAL A 10 0.13 -28.80 39.10
N LEU A 11 -1.09 -29.27 39.41
CA LEU A 11 -2.26 -29.08 38.55
C LEU A 11 -2.68 -27.60 38.43
N LEU A 12 -2.56 -26.83 39.51
CA LEU A 12 -2.84 -25.38 39.49
C LEU A 12 -1.80 -24.59 38.71
N ALA A 13 -0.53 -25.02 38.73
CA ALA A 13 0.55 -24.39 37.94
C ALA A 13 0.44 -24.64 36.44
N LEU A 14 -0.24 -25.73 36.03
CA LEU A 14 -0.55 -26.02 34.62
C LEU A 14 -1.72 -25.18 34.06
N TYR A 15 -2.46 -24.51 34.93
CA TYR A 15 -3.61 -23.67 34.57
C TYR A 15 -3.27 -22.16 34.49
N ILE A 16 -2.00 -21.81 34.35
CA ILE A 16 -1.64 -20.42 34.03
C ILE A 16 -2.02 -20.22 32.55
N PRO A 17 -3.13 -19.52 32.25
CA PRO A 17 -3.42 -19.18 30.85
C PRO A 17 -2.23 -18.35 30.39
N SER A 18 -1.52 -18.83 29.38
CA SER A 18 -0.53 -18.04 28.66
C SER A 18 -1.29 -16.87 28.04
N VAL A 19 -1.36 -15.76 28.77
CA VAL A 19 -1.81 -14.48 28.22
C VAL A 19 -0.76 -14.07 27.19
N TRP A 20 -0.89 -14.61 25.99
CA TRP A 20 -0.22 -14.05 24.84
C TRP A 20 -0.84 -12.66 24.64
N ALA A 21 -0.29 -11.68 25.32
CA ALA A 21 -0.52 -10.32 24.98
C ALA A 21 -0.12 -10.20 23.52
N ALA A 22 -1.09 -9.98 22.64
CA ALA A 22 -0.83 -9.73 21.25
C ALA A 22 0.09 -8.51 21.19
N ALA A 23 1.40 -8.76 21.07
CA ALA A 23 2.42 -7.73 21.09
C ALA A 23 2.14 -6.81 19.89
N GLY A 24 1.76 -5.58 20.18
CA GLY A 24 1.65 -4.54 19.16
C GLY A 24 3.05 -4.09 18.77
N TYR A 25 3.21 -3.65 17.55
CA TYR A 25 4.45 -3.10 17.03
C TYR A 25 4.38 -1.59 17.00
N PRO A 26 5.52 -0.89 17.22
CA PRO A 26 5.57 0.55 17.04
C PRO A 26 5.57 0.90 15.56
N VAL A 27 4.80 1.94 15.20
CA VAL A 27 4.84 2.58 13.89
C VAL A 27 5.54 3.92 14.07
N ARG A 28 6.68 4.08 13.42
CA ARG A 28 7.55 5.25 13.53
C ARG A 28 7.67 5.97 12.20
N GLY A 29 7.80 7.28 12.27
CA GLY A 29 7.99 8.09 11.08
C GLY A 29 8.26 9.54 11.41
N ARG A 30 8.24 10.35 10.36
CA ARG A 30 8.30 11.81 10.46
C ARG A 30 7.34 12.47 9.49
N VAL A 31 6.91 13.65 9.83
CA VAL A 31 6.10 14.52 8.99
C VAL A 31 6.96 15.71 8.57
N ILE A 32 6.99 16.01 7.28
CA ILE A 32 7.74 17.11 6.71
C ILE A 32 6.85 17.92 5.77
N ASP A 33 7.18 19.19 5.61
CA ASP A 33 6.62 20.02 4.56
C ASP A 33 7.18 19.60 3.19
N ARG A 34 6.31 19.51 2.19
CA ARG A 34 6.68 19.04 0.83
C ARG A 34 7.63 19.97 0.12
N LEU A 35 7.47 21.28 0.30
CA LEU A 35 8.23 22.31 -0.43
C LEU A 35 9.53 22.68 0.29
N SER A 36 9.41 23.03 1.60
CA SER A 36 10.56 23.46 2.40
C SER A 36 11.42 22.31 2.91
N ARG A 37 10.86 21.07 2.94
CA ARG A 37 11.46 19.88 3.57
C ARG A 37 11.70 20.04 5.07
N GLU A 38 11.12 21.06 5.66
CA GLU A 38 11.20 21.30 7.12
C GLU A 38 10.27 20.35 7.89
N PRO A 39 10.62 19.99 9.13
CA PRO A 39 9.79 19.13 9.95
C PRO A 39 8.49 19.85 10.38
N VAL A 40 7.35 19.20 10.24
CA VAL A 40 6.07 19.71 10.74
C VAL A 40 5.88 19.21 12.18
N ALA A 41 6.09 20.09 13.14
CA ALA A 41 5.91 19.80 14.56
C ALA A 41 4.42 19.82 14.94
N TYR A 42 4.07 19.00 15.94
CA TYR A 42 2.73 18.91 16.52
C TYR A 42 1.61 18.54 15.54
N ALA A 43 1.94 17.93 14.43
CA ALA A 43 0.96 17.34 13.53
C ALA A 43 0.34 16.08 14.18
N ALA A 44 -0.97 15.92 14.03
CA ALA A 44 -1.67 14.73 14.48
C ALA A 44 -1.55 13.62 13.42
N VAL A 45 -1.00 12.47 13.81
CA VAL A 45 -0.89 11.28 12.95
C VAL A 45 -1.74 10.18 13.55
N THR A 46 -2.75 9.71 12.83
CA THR A 46 -3.70 8.68 13.29
C THR A 46 -3.76 7.51 12.32
N ILE A 47 -4.11 6.33 12.81
CA ILE A 47 -4.40 5.19 11.94
C ILE A 47 -5.77 5.40 11.29
N THR A 48 -5.82 5.38 9.97
CA THR A 48 -7.05 5.57 9.21
C THR A 48 -8.10 4.53 9.62
N GLY A 49 -9.29 5.02 10.01
CA GLY A 49 -10.37 4.16 10.51
C GLY A 49 -10.26 3.75 11.98
N GLN A 50 -9.23 4.22 12.71
CA GLN A 50 -9.08 4.02 14.16
C GLN A 50 -8.76 5.34 14.88
N PRO A 51 -9.72 6.23 15.05
CA PRO A 51 -9.48 7.60 15.56
C PRO A 51 -8.90 7.63 16.99
N GLY A 52 -8.98 6.53 17.72
CA GLY A 52 -8.38 6.41 19.07
C GLY A 52 -6.91 5.98 19.07
N LYS A 53 -6.31 5.69 17.91
CA LYS A 53 -4.90 5.30 17.78
C LYS A 53 -4.13 6.27 16.92
N GLY A 54 -3.25 7.03 17.55
CA GLY A 54 -2.42 8.01 16.89
C GLY A 54 -1.34 8.55 17.82
N ALA A 55 -0.53 9.45 17.31
CA ALA A 55 0.48 10.21 18.02
C ALA A 55 0.56 11.62 17.44
N MET A 56 1.09 12.56 18.20
CA MET A 56 1.50 13.87 17.69
C MET A 56 2.98 13.85 17.37
N THR A 57 3.39 14.62 16.36
CA THR A 57 4.80 14.78 16.03
C THR A 57 5.50 15.67 17.07
N ASP A 58 6.77 15.35 17.33
CA ASP A 58 7.66 16.16 18.15
C ASP A 58 8.16 17.43 17.41
N SER A 59 9.05 18.20 18.03
CA SER A 59 9.67 19.39 17.42
C SER A 59 10.52 19.09 16.17
N LEU A 60 10.92 17.85 15.97
CA LEU A 60 11.66 17.37 14.79
C LEU A 60 10.73 16.68 13.77
N GLY A 61 9.41 16.82 13.94
CA GLY A 61 8.42 16.19 13.08
C GLY A 61 8.30 14.67 13.24
N ARG A 62 8.92 14.06 14.24
CA ARG A 62 8.91 12.61 14.45
C ARG A 62 7.68 12.18 15.23
N PHE A 63 7.15 11.00 14.90
CA PHE A 63 6.05 10.38 15.62
C PHE A 63 6.31 8.91 15.91
N GLU A 64 5.69 8.39 16.96
CA GLU A 64 5.68 6.98 17.29
C GLU A 64 4.30 6.57 17.80
N ILE A 65 3.63 5.67 17.06
CA ILE A 65 2.35 5.08 17.47
C ILE A 65 2.64 3.70 18.04
N LEU A 66 2.40 3.54 19.34
CA LEU A 66 2.71 2.31 20.07
C LEU A 66 1.57 1.27 19.95
N GLN A 67 1.92 0.00 20.15
CA GLN A 67 0.99 -1.11 20.29
C GLN A 67 0.00 -1.25 19.12
N VAL A 68 0.47 -1.07 17.90
CA VAL A 68 -0.32 -1.34 16.70
C VAL A 68 -0.32 -2.84 16.41
N LYS A 69 -1.50 -3.43 16.29
CA LYS A 69 -1.61 -4.87 15.95
C LYS A 69 -1.02 -5.13 14.56
N PRO A 70 -0.44 -6.33 14.32
CA PRO A 70 -0.02 -6.70 12.97
C PRO A 70 -1.19 -6.56 11.99
N GLY A 71 -0.93 -5.99 10.82
CA GLY A 71 -1.95 -5.76 9.80
C GLY A 71 -1.53 -4.71 8.78
N ILE A 72 -2.43 -4.41 7.86
CA ILE A 72 -2.23 -3.40 6.83
C ILE A 72 -3.02 -2.15 7.21
N TYR A 73 -2.34 -1.02 7.30
CA TYR A 73 -2.89 0.25 7.71
C TYR A 73 -2.39 1.39 6.83
N SER A 74 -3.22 2.41 6.68
CA SER A 74 -2.82 3.72 6.22
C SER A 74 -2.85 4.71 7.39
N LEU A 75 -2.03 5.74 7.32
CA LEU A 75 -1.98 6.79 8.31
C LEU A 75 -2.63 8.05 7.75
N THR A 76 -3.29 8.80 8.61
CA THR A 76 -3.82 10.12 8.31
C THR A 76 -3.03 11.14 9.11
N ALA A 77 -2.37 12.06 8.42
CA ALA A 77 -1.69 13.19 9.02
C ALA A 77 -2.52 14.46 8.83
N SER A 78 -2.71 15.23 9.88
CA SER A 78 -3.44 16.51 9.86
C SER A 78 -2.73 17.54 10.73
N PHE A 79 -2.68 18.78 10.24
CA PHE A 79 -2.16 19.93 10.96
C PHE A 79 -2.86 21.19 10.47
N ILE A 80 -3.00 22.19 11.35
CA ILE A 80 -3.64 23.48 11.02
C ILE A 80 -2.80 24.18 9.94
N GLY A 81 -3.46 24.64 8.86
CA GLY A 81 -2.78 25.29 7.74
C GLY A 81 -2.18 24.31 6.72
N TYR A 82 -2.38 23.01 6.90
CA TYR A 82 -1.94 21.98 5.98
C TYR A 82 -3.08 21.12 5.48
N ARG A 83 -2.96 20.65 4.24
CA ARG A 83 -3.89 19.68 3.68
C ARG A 83 -3.73 18.35 4.40
N THR A 84 -4.86 17.78 4.83
CA THR A 84 -4.86 16.44 5.42
C THR A 84 -4.38 15.40 4.42
N VAL A 85 -3.34 14.67 4.78
CA VAL A 85 -2.72 13.63 3.96
C VAL A 85 -3.07 12.25 4.50
N VAL A 86 -3.46 11.35 3.61
CA VAL A 86 -3.62 9.93 3.92
C VAL A 86 -2.53 9.17 3.17
N THR A 87 -1.69 8.45 3.90
CA THR A 87 -0.58 7.70 3.33
C THR A 87 -1.06 6.47 2.54
N PRO A 88 -0.23 5.91 1.66
CA PRO A 88 -0.40 4.55 1.16
C PRO A 88 -0.53 3.53 2.30
N GLU A 89 -0.93 2.32 1.96
CA GLU A 89 -1.02 1.23 2.92
C GLU A 89 0.37 0.68 3.26
N TYR A 90 0.62 0.47 4.56
CA TYR A 90 1.83 -0.14 5.09
C TYR A 90 1.50 -1.38 5.89
N GLN A 91 2.34 -2.40 5.76
CA GLN A 91 2.23 -3.60 6.57
C GLN A 91 2.92 -3.38 7.91
N VAL A 92 2.14 -3.34 8.98
CA VAL A 92 2.65 -3.24 10.35
C VAL A 92 3.03 -4.64 10.85
N SER A 93 4.30 -4.80 11.20
CA SER A 93 4.90 -6.04 11.70
C SER A 93 6.12 -5.70 12.55
N ALA A 94 6.88 -6.70 12.98
CA ALA A 94 8.18 -6.49 13.61
C ALA A 94 9.20 -5.73 12.72
N ARG A 95 8.87 -5.55 11.44
CA ARG A 95 9.70 -4.95 10.39
C ARG A 95 8.97 -3.80 9.69
N THR A 96 8.20 -3.02 10.44
CA THR A 96 7.55 -1.82 9.90
C THR A 96 8.63 -0.81 9.48
N PRO A 97 8.64 -0.33 8.21
CA PRO A 97 9.62 0.65 7.77
C PRO A 97 9.37 2.00 8.46
N PHE A 98 10.38 2.86 8.45
CA PHE A 98 10.23 4.25 8.88
C PHE A 98 9.40 5.01 7.83
N ILE A 99 8.33 5.66 8.27
CA ILE A 99 7.34 6.28 7.36
C ILE A 99 7.58 7.77 7.29
N GLU A 100 7.87 8.29 6.10
CA GLU A 100 7.93 9.72 5.84
C GLU A 100 6.60 10.18 5.24
N ILE A 101 6.01 11.23 5.83
CA ILE A 101 4.74 11.82 5.39
C ILE A 101 5.01 13.24 4.96
N GLU A 102 4.78 13.53 3.69
CA GLU A 102 4.90 14.87 3.13
C GLU A 102 3.53 15.56 3.19
N MET A 103 3.48 16.72 3.84
CA MET A 103 2.29 17.57 3.90
C MET A 103 2.51 18.83 3.06
N GLU A 104 1.44 19.35 2.49
CA GLU A 104 1.44 20.57 1.69
C GLU A 104 0.65 21.66 2.41
N GLU A 105 1.24 22.84 2.55
CA GLU A 105 0.54 23.99 3.13
C GLU A 105 -0.70 24.34 2.29
N GLU A 106 -1.83 24.52 2.94
CA GLU A 106 -3.05 24.97 2.33
C GLU A 106 -3.50 26.26 3.02
N PRO A 107 -3.42 27.42 2.36
CA PRO A 107 -3.96 28.66 2.92
C PRO A 107 -5.48 28.48 3.12
N GLU A 108 -5.87 28.72 4.32
CA GLU A 108 -7.15 28.55 4.99
C GLU A 108 -8.40 28.58 4.10
N HIS A 109 -8.98 27.41 3.82
CA HIS A 109 -10.42 27.27 3.64
C HIS A 109 -10.93 26.19 4.58
N LEU A 110 -11.56 26.61 5.67
CA LEU A 110 -12.27 25.75 6.64
C LEU A 110 -13.42 25.03 5.92
N ASN A 111 -13.16 23.88 5.36
CA ASN A 111 -14.18 22.92 5.01
C ASN A 111 -13.86 21.58 5.69
N GLU A 112 -14.77 21.18 6.57
CA GLU A 112 -14.75 19.90 7.27
C GLU A 112 -14.70 18.76 6.24
N VAL A 113 -13.52 18.19 6.01
CA VAL A 113 -13.34 17.03 5.15
C VAL A 113 -13.60 15.77 5.97
N VAL A 114 -14.81 15.27 5.90
CA VAL A 114 -15.12 13.90 6.35
C VAL A 114 -14.42 12.92 5.40
N VAL A 115 -13.21 12.50 5.76
CA VAL A 115 -12.45 11.52 5.00
C VAL A 115 -13.07 10.14 5.22
N ARG A 116 -13.96 9.73 4.33
CA ARG A 116 -14.36 8.32 4.21
C ARG A 116 -13.24 7.60 3.49
N PRO A 117 -12.72 6.48 4.01
CA PRO A 117 -11.77 5.65 3.28
C PRO A 117 -12.47 5.13 2.01
N SER A 118 -12.18 5.78 0.89
CA SER A 118 -12.63 5.30 -0.42
C SER A 118 -11.51 4.47 -1.03
N PRO A 119 -11.80 3.28 -1.57
CA PRO A 119 -10.83 2.54 -2.37
C PRO A 119 -10.41 3.30 -3.63
N PHE A 120 -11.12 4.39 -3.96
CA PHE A 120 -10.83 5.25 -5.09
C PHE A 120 -10.21 6.58 -4.60
N ARG A 121 -8.91 6.57 -4.38
CA ARG A 121 -8.16 7.81 -4.12
C ARG A 121 -8.09 8.63 -5.40
N ARG A 122 -8.65 9.82 -5.39
CA ARG A 122 -8.44 10.81 -6.44
C ARG A 122 -7.42 11.82 -5.93
N THR A 123 -6.24 11.85 -6.53
CA THR A 123 -5.31 12.97 -6.43
C THR A 123 -5.78 14.09 -7.35
N ILE A 124 -5.42 15.35 -7.11
CA ILE A 124 -5.78 16.49 -7.97
C ILE A 124 -5.30 16.26 -9.42
N GLU A 125 -4.20 15.56 -9.59
CA GLU A 125 -3.62 15.16 -10.87
C GLU A 125 -4.21 13.84 -11.41
N SER A 126 -5.12 13.22 -10.66
CA SER A 126 -5.67 11.91 -11.02
C SER A 126 -6.80 12.08 -12.02
N PRO A 127 -6.62 11.60 -13.24
CA PRO A 127 -7.69 11.56 -14.22
C PRO A 127 -8.84 10.67 -13.70
N VAL A 128 -10.03 10.95 -14.17
CA VAL A 128 -11.28 10.23 -13.80
C VAL A 128 -11.18 8.72 -13.96
N SER A 129 -10.23 8.26 -14.76
CA SER A 129 -10.02 6.86 -15.13
C SER A 129 -8.90 6.14 -14.38
N MET A 130 -8.28 6.77 -13.36
CA MET A 130 -7.27 6.12 -12.53
C MET A 130 -7.93 5.29 -11.42
N GLN A 131 -7.43 4.08 -11.22
CA GLN A 131 -7.79 3.19 -10.11
C GLN A 131 -6.51 2.83 -9.35
N VAL A 132 -6.52 2.99 -8.03
CA VAL A 132 -5.41 2.61 -7.16
C VAL A 132 -5.73 1.26 -6.54
N ILE A 133 -4.90 0.27 -6.83
CA ILE A 133 -4.99 -1.09 -6.29
C ILE A 133 -4.01 -1.17 -5.13
N GLY A 134 -4.50 -1.10 -3.92
CA GLY A 134 -3.68 -1.10 -2.71
C GLY A 134 -3.27 -2.52 -2.28
N MET A 135 -2.38 -2.57 -1.30
CA MET A 135 -1.81 -3.81 -0.77
C MET A 135 -2.87 -4.82 -0.31
N ARG A 136 -3.97 -4.35 0.31
CA ARG A 136 -5.07 -5.24 0.74
C ARG A 136 -5.76 -5.93 -0.43
N GLU A 137 -5.94 -5.23 -1.54
CA GLU A 137 -6.58 -5.80 -2.73
C GLU A 137 -5.64 -6.78 -3.40
N ILE A 138 -4.34 -6.44 -3.45
CA ILE A 138 -3.29 -7.32 -3.97
C ILE A 138 -3.26 -8.64 -3.18
N GLU A 139 -3.24 -8.57 -1.84
CA GLU A 139 -3.19 -9.76 -0.98
C GLU A 139 -4.48 -10.58 -1.00
N LYS A 140 -5.64 -9.92 -1.14
CA LYS A 140 -6.95 -10.58 -1.17
C LYS A 140 -7.37 -11.06 -2.56
N SER A 141 -6.62 -10.73 -3.61
CA SER A 141 -7.00 -11.06 -4.98
C SER A 141 -7.00 -12.59 -5.19
N PRO A 142 -8.17 -13.20 -5.36
CA PRO A 142 -8.27 -14.65 -5.51
C PRO A 142 -7.68 -15.08 -6.86
N GLY A 143 -6.86 -16.13 -6.85
CA GLY A 143 -6.30 -16.70 -8.08
C GLY A 143 -5.19 -15.89 -8.72
N SER A 144 -4.70 -14.84 -8.06
CA SER A 144 -3.56 -14.04 -8.58
C SER A 144 -2.27 -14.85 -8.63
N ASN A 145 -2.09 -15.82 -7.74
CA ASN A 145 -0.89 -16.66 -7.65
C ASN A 145 0.42 -15.86 -7.71
N ARG A 146 0.47 -14.71 -7.00
CA ARG A 146 1.57 -13.74 -6.98
C ARG A 146 1.87 -13.07 -8.33
N ASP A 147 0.95 -13.14 -9.26
CA ASP A 147 1.06 -12.57 -10.60
C ASP A 147 0.25 -11.26 -10.68
N VAL A 148 0.95 -10.13 -10.82
CA VAL A 148 0.31 -8.80 -10.87
C VAL A 148 -0.59 -8.63 -12.08
N SER A 149 -0.30 -9.29 -13.20
CA SER A 149 -1.15 -9.22 -14.40
C SER A 149 -2.52 -9.85 -14.16
N ARG A 150 -2.58 -10.86 -13.29
CA ARG A 150 -3.85 -11.51 -12.92
C ARG A 150 -4.69 -10.68 -11.96
N ILE A 151 -4.07 -9.86 -11.13
CA ILE A 151 -4.77 -8.96 -10.22
C ILE A 151 -5.59 -7.94 -11.01
N VAL A 152 -4.97 -7.32 -12.01
CA VAL A 152 -5.63 -6.30 -12.84
C VAL A 152 -6.81 -6.86 -13.64
N ARG A 153 -6.85 -8.14 -13.84
CA ARG A 153 -7.93 -8.84 -14.55
C ARG A 153 -9.32 -8.67 -13.96
N SER A 154 -9.44 -8.52 -12.68
CA SER A 154 -10.72 -8.37 -11.99
C SER A 154 -11.33 -6.97 -12.14
N TYR A 155 -10.62 -6.04 -12.77
CA TYR A 155 -11.06 -4.65 -12.87
C TYR A 155 -11.94 -4.39 -14.10
N PRO A 156 -12.90 -3.46 -13.99
CA PRO A 156 -13.77 -3.10 -15.09
C PRO A 156 -13.02 -2.60 -16.32
N GLY A 157 -13.44 -3.03 -17.48
CA GLY A 157 -12.82 -2.65 -18.76
C GLY A 157 -11.59 -3.47 -19.15
N VAL A 158 -11.22 -4.45 -18.35
CA VAL A 158 -10.12 -5.38 -18.64
C VAL A 158 -10.68 -6.67 -19.18
N SER A 159 -10.21 -7.07 -20.35
CA SER A 159 -10.57 -8.32 -21.01
C SER A 159 -9.32 -9.19 -21.19
N PHE A 160 -9.57 -10.45 -21.55
CA PHE A 160 -8.51 -11.43 -21.79
C PHE A 160 -8.51 -11.92 -23.19
N SER A 161 -7.31 -12.31 -23.66
CA SER A 161 -7.22 -13.19 -24.80
C SER A 161 -7.85 -14.55 -24.47
N PRO A 162 -8.68 -15.10 -25.36
CA PRO A 162 -9.23 -16.44 -25.21
C PRO A 162 -8.15 -17.54 -25.27
N ILE A 163 -6.92 -17.21 -25.64
CA ILE A 163 -5.79 -18.14 -25.65
C ILE A 163 -5.26 -18.30 -24.22
N GLY A 164 -5.75 -19.28 -23.52
CA GLY A 164 -5.83 -19.44 -22.08
C GLY A 164 -4.54 -19.45 -21.23
N TYR A 165 -3.34 -19.54 -21.79
CA TYR A 165 -2.11 -19.58 -21.02
C TYR A 165 -1.27 -18.28 -21.07
N ARG A 166 -1.67 -17.31 -21.88
CA ARG A 166 -0.97 -16.04 -22.03
C ARG A 166 -1.72 -14.92 -21.31
N ASN A 167 -1.01 -14.14 -20.52
CA ASN A 167 -1.55 -13.01 -19.77
C ASN A 167 -1.63 -11.74 -20.64
N TYR A 168 -2.26 -11.82 -21.82
CA TYR A 168 -2.52 -10.62 -22.61
C TYR A 168 -3.47 -9.70 -21.87
N LEU A 169 -3.06 -8.46 -21.68
CA LEU A 169 -3.87 -7.44 -21.07
C LEU A 169 -4.57 -6.62 -22.19
N ILE A 170 -5.86 -6.72 -22.26
CA ILE A 170 -6.71 -5.99 -23.21
C ILE A 170 -7.56 -5.03 -22.40
N VAL A 171 -7.30 -3.74 -22.51
CA VAL A 171 -8.02 -2.71 -21.76
C VAL A 171 -8.86 -1.89 -22.70
N ARG A 172 -10.17 -1.79 -22.43
CA ARG A 172 -11.15 -1.07 -23.24
C ARG A 172 -11.09 -1.41 -24.75
N GLY A 173 -10.76 -2.65 -25.07
CA GLY A 173 -10.69 -3.13 -26.45
C GLY A 173 -9.39 -2.79 -27.19
N GLY A 174 -8.43 -2.15 -26.53
CA GLY A 174 -7.12 -1.88 -27.10
C GLY A 174 -6.24 -3.12 -27.21
N GLY A 175 -5.26 -3.10 -28.10
CA GLY A 175 -4.32 -4.21 -28.31
C GLY A 175 -3.37 -4.44 -27.13
N PRO A 176 -2.83 -5.67 -27.00
CA PRO A 176 -1.86 -5.99 -25.93
C PRO A 176 -0.58 -5.15 -25.99
N SER A 177 -0.20 -4.63 -27.14
CA SER A 177 0.97 -3.76 -27.35
C SER A 177 0.72 -2.29 -27.02
N GLU A 178 -0.52 -1.90 -26.75
CA GLU A 178 -0.92 -0.51 -26.50
C GLU A 178 -0.85 -0.12 -25.03
N ASN A 179 -0.51 -1.08 -24.18
CA ASN A 179 -0.33 -0.86 -22.75
C ASN A 179 1.11 -0.42 -22.45
N ARG A 180 1.29 0.45 -21.47
CA ARG A 180 2.60 0.86 -20.94
C ARG A 180 2.73 0.49 -19.49
N PHE A 181 3.92 0.11 -19.09
CA PHE A 181 4.24 -0.35 -17.76
C PHE A 181 5.35 0.49 -17.17
N PHE A 182 5.16 0.90 -15.94
CA PHE A 182 6.15 1.66 -15.18
C PHE A 182 6.38 0.96 -13.83
N MET A 183 7.62 1.02 -13.35
CA MET A 183 8.02 0.52 -12.04
C MET A 183 8.82 1.61 -11.34
N ASP A 184 8.27 2.15 -10.25
CA ASP A 184 8.82 3.32 -9.53
C ASP A 184 9.18 4.48 -10.47
N GLY A 185 8.31 4.75 -11.47
CA GLY A 185 8.49 5.82 -12.45
C GLY A 185 9.35 5.48 -13.66
N ILE A 186 9.99 4.32 -13.70
CA ILE A 186 10.82 3.85 -14.83
C ILE A 186 9.95 3.00 -15.75
N GLU A 187 9.93 3.33 -17.05
CA GLU A 187 9.22 2.52 -18.04
C GLU A 187 9.92 1.17 -18.23
N ILE A 188 9.14 0.09 -18.13
CA ILE A 188 9.58 -1.28 -18.40
C ILE A 188 8.87 -1.83 -19.64
N PRO A 189 9.56 -2.57 -20.51
CA PRO A 189 9.00 -2.99 -21.80
C PRO A 189 7.87 -4.02 -21.66
N ASN A 190 7.87 -4.78 -20.58
CA ASN A 190 6.91 -5.84 -20.32
C ASN A 190 6.87 -6.22 -18.84
N ILE A 191 5.74 -6.77 -18.41
CA ILE A 191 5.54 -7.29 -17.04
C ILE A 191 5.52 -8.82 -16.97
N ASN A 192 5.67 -9.51 -18.11
CA ASN A 192 5.60 -10.96 -18.19
C ASN A 192 6.87 -11.55 -18.80
N HIS A 193 7.31 -12.69 -18.26
CA HIS A 193 8.32 -13.52 -18.89
C HIS A 193 7.79 -14.16 -20.18
N PHE A 194 8.68 -14.44 -21.11
CA PHE A 194 8.38 -15.11 -22.37
C PHE A 194 7.29 -14.41 -23.21
N ALA A 195 7.29 -13.09 -23.13
CA ALA A 195 6.39 -12.28 -23.96
C ALA A 195 6.74 -12.46 -25.43
N THR A 196 5.69 -12.42 -26.27
CA THR A 196 5.87 -12.37 -27.71
C THR A 196 6.33 -10.97 -28.09
N GLN A 197 7.25 -10.86 -29.05
CA GLN A 197 7.74 -9.57 -29.54
C GLN A 197 6.53 -8.69 -29.99
N GLY A 198 6.50 -7.47 -29.49
CA GLY A 198 5.41 -6.52 -29.77
C GLY A 198 4.08 -6.79 -29.04
N ALA A 199 4.07 -7.70 -28.08
CA ALA A 199 2.88 -7.98 -27.27
C ALA A 199 3.25 -8.11 -25.79
N THR A 200 2.34 -7.65 -24.92
CA THR A 200 2.56 -7.61 -23.46
C THR A 200 2.24 -8.91 -22.73
N GLY A 201 1.77 -9.93 -23.46
CA GLY A 201 1.37 -11.20 -22.87
C GLY A 201 2.50 -12.20 -22.70
N GLY A 202 2.51 -12.88 -21.57
CA GLY A 202 3.38 -14.01 -21.26
C GLY A 202 2.74 -14.87 -20.19
N PRO A 203 3.25 -16.10 -19.96
CA PRO A 203 2.60 -17.05 -19.03
C PRO A 203 2.78 -16.67 -17.56
N VAL A 204 3.82 -15.94 -17.21
CA VAL A 204 4.19 -15.63 -15.81
C VAL A 204 4.68 -14.20 -15.71
N SER A 205 4.23 -13.48 -14.67
CA SER A 205 4.69 -12.13 -14.38
C SER A 205 6.17 -12.11 -13.94
N ILE A 206 6.90 -11.08 -14.39
CA ILE A 206 8.25 -10.73 -13.90
C ILE A 206 8.14 -10.12 -12.50
N VAL A 207 7.05 -9.37 -12.26
CA VAL A 207 6.83 -8.65 -11.00
C VAL A 207 6.10 -9.56 -10.04
N ASN A 208 6.74 -9.84 -8.91
CA ASN A 208 6.10 -10.56 -7.81
C ASN A 208 5.19 -9.60 -7.04
N SER A 209 3.91 -9.94 -6.88
CA SER A 209 2.94 -9.12 -6.14
C SER A 209 3.35 -8.86 -4.68
N ASP A 210 4.16 -9.74 -4.08
CA ASP A 210 4.67 -9.54 -2.73
C ASP A 210 5.59 -8.33 -2.58
N LEU A 211 6.21 -7.89 -3.67
CA LEU A 211 7.08 -6.71 -3.71
C LEU A 211 6.31 -5.42 -4.02
N VAL A 212 5.06 -5.52 -4.47
CA VAL A 212 4.27 -4.38 -4.87
C VAL A 212 3.52 -3.82 -3.67
N ARG A 213 3.62 -2.50 -3.46
CA ARG A 213 2.86 -1.76 -2.46
C ARG A 213 1.52 -1.31 -3.01
N GLU A 214 1.52 -0.74 -4.22
CA GLU A 214 0.32 -0.30 -4.90
C GLU A 214 0.51 -0.35 -6.41
N ILE A 215 -0.60 -0.42 -7.14
CA ILE A 215 -0.64 -0.33 -8.61
C ILE A 215 -1.56 0.82 -8.97
N ASN A 216 -1.03 1.82 -9.66
CA ASN A 216 -1.84 2.88 -10.26
C ASN A 216 -2.22 2.45 -11.66
N PHE A 217 -3.48 2.10 -11.83
CA PHE A 217 -4.03 1.62 -13.10
C PHE A 217 -4.83 2.69 -13.80
N TYR A 218 -4.32 3.18 -14.92
CA TYR A 218 -4.97 4.19 -15.77
C TYR A 218 -5.59 3.51 -16.98
N THR A 219 -6.88 3.73 -17.18
CA THR A 219 -7.63 3.19 -18.34
C THR A 219 -7.97 4.25 -19.39
N GLY A 220 -7.39 5.43 -19.28
CA GLY A 220 -7.54 6.60 -20.16
C GLY A 220 -7.10 7.87 -19.44
N SER A 221 -7.02 8.99 -20.16
CA SER A 221 -6.57 10.29 -19.62
C SER A 221 -5.22 10.17 -18.88
N PHE A 222 -4.19 9.77 -19.60
CA PHE A 222 -2.88 9.53 -19.02
C PHE A 222 -2.21 10.84 -18.60
N PRO A 223 -1.48 10.85 -17.46
CA PRO A 223 -0.64 11.97 -17.08
C PRO A 223 0.42 12.26 -18.16
N ALA A 224 0.88 13.52 -18.23
CA ALA A 224 1.85 13.93 -19.25
C ALA A 224 3.19 13.20 -19.15
N ASP A 225 3.59 12.80 -17.95
CA ASP A 225 4.79 12.01 -17.66
C ASP A 225 4.64 10.51 -18.01
N ARG A 226 3.45 10.07 -18.39
CA ARG A 226 3.11 8.71 -18.83
C ARG A 226 2.65 8.68 -20.29
N ALA A 227 3.26 9.53 -21.13
CA ALA A 227 2.93 9.62 -22.55
C ALA A 227 3.23 8.33 -23.31
N GLY A 228 2.59 8.18 -24.49
CA GLY A 228 2.82 7.05 -25.40
C GLY A 228 1.96 5.80 -25.15
N ALA A 229 1.10 5.79 -24.15
CA ALA A 229 0.08 4.76 -23.98
C ALA A 229 -1.14 5.07 -24.88
N LEU A 230 -1.71 4.01 -25.45
CA LEU A 230 -2.93 4.12 -26.27
C LEU A 230 -4.14 3.50 -25.55
N SER A 231 -3.91 2.46 -24.76
CA SER A 231 -4.96 1.68 -24.09
C SER A 231 -4.93 1.81 -22.58
N SER A 232 -3.79 1.52 -21.94
CA SER A 232 -3.66 1.65 -20.49
C SER A 232 -2.23 1.94 -20.05
N VAL A 233 -2.13 2.47 -18.82
CA VAL A 233 -0.87 2.56 -18.07
C VAL A 233 -1.01 1.83 -16.75
N LEU A 234 -0.04 0.98 -16.43
CA LEU A 234 0.13 0.39 -15.11
C LEU A 234 1.44 0.91 -14.51
N ASP A 235 1.31 1.62 -13.40
CA ASP A 235 2.45 2.15 -12.65
C ASP A 235 2.54 1.42 -11.31
N PHE A 236 3.56 0.58 -11.18
CA PHE A 236 3.82 -0.24 -10.00
C PHE A 236 4.70 0.55 -9.04
N ARG A 237 4.25 0.67 -7.81
CA ARG A 237 5.03 1.18 -6.70
C ARG A 237 5.51 0.02 -5.86
N LEU A 238 6.80 -0.14 -5.73
CA LEU A 238 7.39 -1.19 -4.92
C LEU A 238 7.30 -0.86 -3.43
N ARG A 239 7.44 -1.88 -2.60
CA ARG A 239 7.54 -1.72 -1.15
C ARG A 239 8.90 -1.13 -0.80
N ASP A 240 8.91 -0.25 0.18
CA ASP A 240 10.14 0.28 0.72
C ASP A 240 10.96 -0.85 1.36
N GLY A 241 12.28 -0.80 1.14
CA GLY A 241 13.22 -1.71 1.79
C GLY A 241 13.40 -1.38 3.26
N ASP A 242 13.87 -2.34 4.04
CA ASP A 242 14.31 -2.13 5.41
C ASP A 242 15.82 -1.82 5.38
N LEU A 243 16.20 -0.63 5.83
CA LEU A 243 17.59 -0.18 5.87
C LEU A 243 18.40 -0.84 6.99
N GLU A 244 17.73 -1.37 8.01
CA GLU A 244 18.38 -1.93 9.20
C GLU A 244 18.48 -3.46 9.14
N ARG A 245 17.66 -4.13 8.36
CA ARG A 245 17.57 -5.60 8.34
C ARG A 245 17.38 -6.17 6.94
N GLN A 246 18.14 -7.21 6.64
CA GLN A 246 17.91 -8.02 5.44
C GLN A 246 16.70 -8.94 5.66
N THR A 247 15.73 -8.90 4.75
CA THR A 247 14.55 -9.76 4.79
C THR A 247 14.53 -10.65 3.56
N PHE A 248 14.44 -11.96 3.82
CA PHE A 248 14.20 -12.95 2.77
C PHE A 248 12.75 -13.43 2.88
N LYS A 249 12.04 -13.51 1.76
CA LYS A 249 10.69 -14.09 1.66
C LYS A 249 10.69 -15.26 0.71
#